data_ed0c3d7c16853438126b0e127a2846db
#
_entry.id   ed0c3d7c16853438126b0e127a2846db
#
_cell.length_a   1.000
_cell.length_b   1.000
_cell.length_c   1.000
_cell.angle_alpha   90.00
_cell.angle_beta   90.00
_cell.angle_gamma   90.00
#
_symmetry.space_group_name_H-M   'P 1'
#
loop_
_entity.id
_entity.type
_entity.pdbx_description
1 polymer ?
#
loop_
_entity_poly.entity_id
_entity_poly.type
_entity_poly.pdbx_seq_one_letter_code
_entity_poly.pdbx_strand_id
1 'polypeptide(L)'
;MNTTRISLMNVSMSREMVGQDRKRHTNTVVNKVNLEIRSGDRIGLIGRNGAGKTTLLRLISGIFSPDQGEMKLEGQIKSFLDLGYGLEMHLTGRANAYSRSILDGVPKSQRAEFVSWVENFSELGDYFDRTLNSYSTGMVARLVFSMCTHKTPEILLIDEGIGTVDAYFQEKALARLNDIYSNSSILVIAAHDQSLMRQLCTRGIVVNNGNIDFDGTISDALDFYHSAK
;
A
#
# COMPACT_ATOMS: atom_id res chain seq x y z
N MET A 1 -0.20 17.22 -19.81
CA MET A 1 0.53 16.19 -19.05
C MET A 1 -0.18 16.10 -17.70
N ASN A 2 -0.80 14.97 -17.36
CA ASN A 2 -1.37 14.78 -16.02
C ASN A 2 -0.21 14.79 -15.04
N THR A 3 -0.16 15.78 -14.16
CA THR A 3 0.88 15.88 -13.13
C THR A 3 0.44 15.03 -11.94
N THR A 4 0.99 13.82 -11.82
CA THR A 4 0.76 12.97 -10.63
C THR A 4 1.31 13.66 -9.39
N ARG A 5 0.45 13.90 -8.40
CA ARG A 5 0.79 14.71 -7.21
C ARG A 5 -0.06 14.32 -6.00
N ILE A 6 0.56 14.41 -4.83
CA ILE A 6 -0.11 14.32 -3.52
C ILE A 6 0.25 15.57 -2.73
N SER A 7 -0.75 16.29 -2.24
CA SER A 7 -0.55 17.49 -1.41
C SER A 7 -1.43 17.40 -0.16
N LEU A 8 -0.82 17.52 1.00
CA LEU A 8 -1.46 17.58 2.29
C LEU A 8 -1.17 18.96 2.90
N MET A 9 -2.22 19.68 3.34
CA MET A 9 -2.11 20.99 3.96
C MET A 9 -2.80 20.99 5.32
N ASN A 10 -2.01 21.10 6.39
CA ASN A 10 -2.46 21.08 7.79
C ASN A 10 -3.37 19.90 8.13
N VAL A 11 -3.07 18.72 7.57
CA VAL A 11 -3.88 17.51 7.72
C VAL A 11 -3.75 16.95 9.12
N SER A 12 -4.89 16.78 9.80
CA SER A 12 -4.96 16.15 11.12
C SER A 12 -6.02 15.06 11.12
N MET A 13 -5.73 14.00 11.88
CA MET A 13 -6.65 12.88 12.11
C MET A 13 -6.49 12.34 13.52
N SER A 14 -7.62 12.14 14.20
CA SER A 14 -7.70 11.57 15.53
C SER A 14 -8.50 10.27 15.53
N ARG A 15 -8.24 9.42 16.51
CA ARG A 15 -8.99 8.20 16.73
C ARG A 15 -9.52 8.16 18.15
N GLU A 16 -10.77 7.75 18.28
CA GLU A 16 -11.31 7.37 19.58
C GLU A 16 -10.74 6.02 20.00
N MET A 17 -10.19 5.97 21.19
CA MET A 17 -9.75 4.73 21.84
C MET A 17 -10.49 4.57 23.16
N VAL A 18 -10.91 3.35 23.48
CA VAL A 18 -11.45 3.04 24.79
C VAL A 18 -10.29 2.67 25.70
N GLY A 19 -10.02 3.52 26.69
CA GLY A 19 -8.97 3.28 27.67
C GLY A 19 -9.32 2.11 28.62
N GLN A 20 -8.36 1.70 29.43
CA GLN A 20 -8.55 0.68 30.47
C GLN A 20 -9.62 1.09 31.52
N ASP A 21 -9.85 2.39 31.67
CA ASP A 21 -10.90 2.99 32.48
C ASP A 21 -12.30 2.95 31.84
N ARG A 22 -12.44 2.29 30.67
CA ARG A 22 -13.64 2.27 29.81
C ARG A 22 -14.11 3.65 29.32
N LYS A 23 -13.31 4.69 29.48
CA LYS A 23 -13.62 6.00 28.91
C LYS A 23 -13.06 6.12 27.49
N ARG A 24 -13.74 6.93 26.69
CA ARG A 24 -13.26 7.26 25.34
C ARG A 24 -12.23 8.36 25.46
N HIS A 25 -11.05 8.08 24.90
CA HIS A 25 -9.98 9.04 24.77
C HIS A 25 -9.74 9.31 23.29
N THR A 26 -9.65 10.57 22.92
CA THR A 26 -9.28 10.95 21.56
C THR A 26 -7.77 11.05 21.47
N ASN A 27 -7.16 10.26 20.61
CA ASN A 27 -5.73 10.30 20.34
C ASN A 27 -5.47 10.84 18.93
N THR A 28 -4.73 11.93 18.82
CA THR A 28 -4.31 12.48 17.52
C THR A 28 -3.21 11.61 16.94
N VAL A 29 -3.50 10.97 15.81
CA VAL A 29 -2.61 10.00 15.14
C VAL A 29 -1.85 10.66 14.00
N VAL A 30 -2.41 11.71 13.38
CA VAL A 30 -1.76 12.59 12.40
C VAL A 30 -2.06 14.01 12.81
N ASN A 31 -1.02 14.85 12.94
CA ASN A 31 -1.12 16.17 13.54
C ASN A 31 -0.56 17.26 12.61
N LYS A 32 -1.43 18.08 12.02
CA LYS A 32 -1.11 19.22 11.15
C LYS A 32 -0.02 18.95 10.13
N VAL A 33 -0.09 17.76 9.50
CA VAL A 33 0.90 17.34 8.51
C VAL A 33 0.78 18.22 7.27
N ASN A 34 1.92 18.77 6.84
CA ASN A 34 2.11 19.42 5.56
C ASN A 34 3.10 18.60 4.77
N LEU A 35 2.69 18.11 3.59
CA LEU A 35 3.52 17.22 2.77
C LEU A 35 3.18 17.41 1.32
N GLU A 36 4.20 17.54 0.49
CA GLU A 36 4.09 17.55 -0.95
C GLU A 36 4.90 16.42 -1.56
N ILE A 37 4.25 15.61 -2.40
CA ILE A 37 4.86 14.49 -3.12
C ILE A 37 4.55 14.69 -4.61
N ARG A 38 5.58 14.59 -5.44
CA ARG A 38 5.49 14.83 -6.88
C ARG A 38 5.94 13.63 -7.69
N SER A 39 5.57 13.59 -8.94
CA SER A 39 6.06 12.58 -9.88
C SER A 39 7.60 12.51 -9.83
N GLY A 40 8.12 11.29 -9.73
CA GLY A 40 9.54 10.98 -9.50
C GLY A 40 9.91 10.72 -8.05
N ASP A 41 9.07 11.10 -7.07
CA ASP A 41 9.37 10.85 -5.66
C ASP A 41 9.30 9.36 -5.30
N ARG A 42 10.34 8.92 -4.60
CA ARG A 42 10.53 7.57 -4.03
C ARG A 42 10.73 7.72 -2.53
N ILE A 43 9.66 7.56 -1.75
CA ILE A 43 9.62 7.95 -0.35
C ILE A 43 9.60 6.74 0.57
N GLY A 44 10.53 6.71 1.53
CA GLY A 44 10.51 5.84 2.68
C GLY A 44 9.89 6.53 3.90
N LEU A 45 8.79 6.02 4.44
CA LEU A 45 8.22 6.46 5.72
C LEU A 45 8.90 5.71 6.85
N ILE A 46 9.61 6.45 7.70
CA ILE A 46 10.41 5.94 8.81
C ILE A 46 9.75 6.34 10.12
N GLY A 47 9.76 5.47 11.13
CA GLY A 47 9.21 5.77 12.45
C GLY A 47 8.88 4.50 13.23
N ARG A 48 8.69 4.66 14.56
CA ARG A 48 8.33 3.54 15.45
C ARG A 48 6.94 2.99 15.13
N ASN A 49 6.64 1.80 15.67
CA ASN A 49 5.26 1.28 15.64
C ASN A 49 4.34 2.26 16.38
N GLY A 50 3.18 2.55 15.79
CA GLY A 50 2.24 3.54 16.33
C GLY A 50 2.58 5.00 16.02
N ALA A 51 3.66 5.31 15.30
CA ALA A 51 4.03 6.70 14.97
C ALA A 51 3.05 7.42 14.03
N GLY A 52 2.15 6.68 13.34
CA GLY A 52 1.17 7.25 12.42
C GLY A 52 1.40 6.91 10.94
N LYS A 53 2.46 6.15 10.58
CA LYS A 53 2.80 5.80 9.19
C LYS A 53 1.64 5.17 8.42
N THR A 54 1.08 4.06 8.93
CA THR A 54 -0.08 3.37 8.33
C THR A 54 -1.29 4.29 8.22
N THR A 55 -1.53 5.15 9.20
CA THR A 55 -2.63 6.12 9.15
C THR A 55 -2.41 7.16 8.06
N LEU A 56 -1.18 7.66 7.92
CA LEU A 56 -0.81 8.58 6.84
C LEU A 56 -0.98 7.92 5.47
N LEU A 57 -0.55 6.67 5.30
CA LEU A 57 -0.77 5.92 4.06
C LEU A 57 -2.27 5.71 3.77
N ARG A 58 -3.09 5.42 4.78
CA ARG A 58 -4.54 5.26 4.63
C ARG A 58 -5.26 6.58 4.31
N LEU A 59 -4.77 7.71 4.82
CA LEU A 59 -5.23 9.03 4.39
C LEU A 59 -4.89 9.25 2.91
N ILE A 60 -3.62 9.07 2.53
CA ILE A 60 -3.17 9.25 1.14
C ILE A 60 -3.92 8.32 0.18
N SER A 61 -4.24 7.09 0.60
CA SER A 61 -5.01 6.16 -0.24
C SER A 61 -6.51 6.47 -0.33
N GLY A 62 -7.00 7.46 0.43
CA GLY A 62 -8.43 7.81 0.47
C GLY A 62 -9.29 6.84 1.30
N ILE A 63 -8.68 5.88 2.02
CA ILE A 63 -9.41 4.97 2.94
C ILE A 63 -9.93 5.76 4.13
N PHE A 64 -9.19 6.76 4.58
CA PHE A 64 -9.61 7.69 5.63
C PHE A 64 -9.75 9.10 5.09
N SER A 65 -10.72 9.84 5.64
CA SER A 65 -10.82 11.28 5.45
C SER A 65 -10.17 12.00 6.64
N PRO A 66 -9.46 13.10 6.42
CA PRO A 66 -8.90 13.88 7.52
C PRO A 66 -10.01 14.58 8.33
N ASP A 67 -9.78 14.76 9.64
CA ASP A 67 -10.67 15.57 10.49
C ASP A 67 -10.50 17.06 10.21
N GLN A 68 -9.29 17.49 9.85
CA GLN A 68 -8.94 18.87 9.54
C GLN A 68 -7.89 18.93 8.44
N GLY A 69 -7.83 20.07 7.74
CA GLY A 69 -6.90 20.31 6.66
C GLY A 69 -7.46 19.91 5.31
N GLU A 70 -6.64 20.04 4.29
CA GLU A 70 -7.01 19.74 2.90
C GLU A 70 -6.04 18.72 2.30
N MET A 71 -6.58 17.82 1.48
CA MET A 71 -5.80 16.86 0.70
C MET A 71 -6.19 16.97 -0.77
N LYS A 72 -5.16 17.02 -1.63
CA LYS A 72 -5.32 16.94 -3.08
C LYS A 72 -4.52 15.76 -3.59
N LEU A 73 -5.21 14.88 -4.32
CA LEU A 73 -4.65 13.64 -4.85
C LEU A 73 -4.92 13.61 -6.35
N GLU A 74 -3.86 13.63 -7.15
CA GLU A 74 -3.91 13.63 -8.61
C GLU A 74 -3.16 12.40 -9.13
N GLY A 75 -3.86 11.48 -9.78
CA GLY A 75 -3.34 10.23 -10.31
C GLY A 75 -4.06 9.00 -9.77
N GLN A 76 -3.83 7.85 -10.43
CA GLN A 76 -4.39 6.57 -10.01
C GLN A 76 -3.57 5.98 -8.87
N ILE A 77 -4.20 5.86 -7.70
CA ILE A 77 -3.58 5.30 -6.50
C ILE A 77 -3.90 3.81 -6.40
N LYS A 78 -2.88 3.00 -6.14
CA LYS A 78 -3.05 1.64 -5.67
C LYS A 78 -2.27 1.45 -4.37
N SER A 79 -2.94 0.92 -3.37
CA SER A 79 -2.32 0.63 -2.10
C SER A 79 -2.21 -0.88 -1.89
N PHE A 80 -1.05 -1.32 -1.41
CA PHE A 80 -0.81 -2.67 -0.93
C PHE A 80 -0.91 -2.71 0.60
N LEU A 81 -1.94 -2.02 1.14
CA LEU A 81 -2.19 -1.92 2.58
C LEU A 81 -3.03 -3.07 3.11
N ASP A 82 -3.94 -3.58 2.28
CA ASP A 82 -4.88 -4.65 2.64
C ASP A 82 -5.16 -5.52 1.40
N LEU A 83 -4.19 -6.35 1.07
CA LEU A 83 -4.19 -7.13 -0.17
C LEU A 83 -5.35 -8.13 -0.26
N GLY A 84 -5.78 -8.66 0.91
CA GLY A 84 -6.87 -9.63 0.99
C GLY A 84 -8.28 -9.05 0.99
N TYR A 85 -8.43 -7.73 0.85
CA TYR A 85 -9.75 -7.10 0.87
C TYR A 85 -10.67 -7.61 -0.24
N GLY A 86 -11.88 -7.98 0.13
CA GLY A 86 -12.92 -8.44 -0.79
C GLY A 86 -12.77 -9.89 -1.25
N LEU A 87 -11.92 -10.70 -0.59
CA LEU A 87 -11.85 -12.14 -0.83
C LEU A 87 -13.03 -12.87 -0.18
N GLU A 88 -13.68 -13.70 -0.98
CA GLU A 88 -14.77 -14.57 -0.54
C GLU A 88 -14.33 -16.03 -0.62
N MET A 89 -14.18 -16.66 0.55
CA MET A 89 -13.64 -18.03 0.66
C MET A 89 -14.52 -19.10 -0.02
N HIS A 90 -15.82 -18.84 -0.11
CA HIS A 90 -16.80 -19.75 -0.73
C HIS A 90 -16.90 -19.60 -2.26
N LEU A 91 -16.27 -18.58 -2.82
CA LEU A 91 -16.19 -18.38 -4.28
C LEU A 91 -14.93 -19.00 -4.86
N THR A 92 -14.95 -19.24 -6.16
CA THR A 92 -13.78 -19.73 -6.90
C THR A 92 -12.73 -18.64 -7.08
N GLY A 93 -11.49 -18.99 -7.40
CA GLY A 93 -10.44 -18.02 -7.75
C GLY A 93 -10.88 -17.11 -8.90
N ARG A 94 -11.50 -17.67 -9.93
CA ARG A 94 -12.08 -16.94 -11.07
C ARG A 94 -13.15 -15.95 -10.64
N ALA A 95 -14.07 -16.35 -9.78
CA ALA A 95 -15.14 -15.47 -9.28
C ALA A 95 -14.56 -14.35 -8.41
N ASN A 96 -13.58 -14.64 -7.54
CA ASN A 96 -12.87 -13.65 -6.76
C ASN A 96 -12.12 -12.64 -7.65
N ALA A 97 -11.41 -13.12 -8.68
CA ALA A 97 -10.74 -12.25 -9.66
C ALA A 97 -11.73 -11.34 -10.39
N TYR A 98 -12.89 -11.88 -10.79
CA TYR A 98 -13.94 -11.07 -11.42
C TYR A 98 -14.49 -10.00 -10.47
N SER A 99 -14.82 -10.39 -9.22
CA SER A 99 -15.29 -9.44 -8.19
C SER A 99 -14.26 -8.35 -7.91
N ARG A 100 -12.99 -8.74 -7.81
CA ARG A 100 -11.88 -7.80 -7.63
C ARG A 100 -11.77 -6.81 -8.78
N SER A 101 -11.99 -7.23 -10.01
CA SER A 101 -12.00 -6.32 -11.17
C SER A 101 -13.08 -5.25 -11.07
N ILE A 102 -14.21 -5.55 -10.42
CA ILE A 102 -15.28 -4.57 -10.18
C ILE A 102 -14.85 -3.59 -9.10
N LEU A 103 -14.33 -4.08 -7.98
CA LEU A 103 -13.86 -3.25 -6.86
C LEU A 103 -12.72 -2.31 -7.28
N ASP A 104 -11.80 -2.79 -8.11
CA ASP A 104 -10.69 -2.00 -8.66
C ASP A 104 -11.14 -1.05 -9.81
N GLY A 105 -12.45 -0.97 -10.11
CA GLY A 105 -12.99 -0.07 -11.13
C GLY A 105 -12.62 -0.45 -12.58
N VAL A 106 -12.23 -1.71 -12.84
CA VAL A 106 -11.90 -2.17 -14.20
C VAL A 106 -13.12 -2.07 -15.10
N PRO A 107 -13.04 -1.37 -16.27
CA PRO A 107 -14.13 -1.27 -17.22
C PRO A 107 -14.68 -2.65 -17.60
N LYS A 108 -16.00 -2.77 -17.76
CA LYS A 108 -16.67 -4.04 -18.08
C LYS A 108 -16.03 -4.78 -19.27
N SER A 109 -15.63 -4.03 -20.29
CA SER A 109 -14.99 -4.57 -21.50
C SER A 109 -13.59 -5.19 -21.25
N GLN A 110 -12.91 -4.83 -20.16
CA GLN A 110 -11.56 -5.29 -19.83
C GLN A 110 -11.54 -6.35 -18.71
N ARG A 111 -12.70 -6.66 -18.09
CA ARG A 111 -12.75 -7.60 -16.97
C ARG A 111 -12.37 -9.03 -17.33
N ALA A 112 -12.75 -9.48 -18.53
CA ALA A 112 -12.37 -10.80 -19.01
C ALA A 112 -10.85 -10.92 -19.20
N GLU A 113 -10.22 -9.87 -19.73
CA GLU A 113 -8.75 -9.77 -19.87
C GLU A 113 -8.06 -9.79 -18.50
N PHE A 114 -8.59 -9.02 -17.54
CA PHE A 114 -8.10 -9.03 -16.16
C PHE A 114 -8.14 -10.44 -15.55
N VAL A 115 -9.27 -11.13 -15.66
CA VAL A 115 -9.43 -12.49 -15.11
C VAL A 115 -8.46 -13.47 -15.77
N SER A 116 -8.33 -13.42 -17.10
CA SER A 116 -7.37 -14.26 -17.84
C SER A 116 -5.92 -13.97 -17.43
N TRP A 117 -5.58 -12.71 -17.22
CA TRP A 117 -4.25 -12.34 -16.75
C TRP A 117 -3.98 -12.89 -15.34
N VAL A 118 -4.94 -12.78 -14.40
CA VAL A 118 -4.83 -13.33 -13.04
C VAL A 118 -4.67 -14.84 -13.08
N GLU A 119 -5.45 -15.55 -13.89
CA GLU A 119 -5.38 -16.99 -14.07
C GLU A 119 -3.97 -17.43 -14.52
N ASN A 120 -3.47 -16.81 -15.59
CA ASN A 120 -2.16 -17.13 -16.15
C ASN A 120 -1.01 -16.75 -15.19
N PHE A 121 -1.11 -15.59 -14.53
CA PHE A 121 -0.03 -15.11 -13.68
C PHE A 121 0.06 -15.90 -12.36
N SER A 122 -1.08 -16.27 -11.77
CA SER A 122 -1.14 -16.99 -10.49
C SER A 122 -0.66 -18.45 -10.58
N GLU A 123 -0.68 -19.04 -11.78
CA GLU A 123 -0.29 -20.45 -12.03
C GLU A 123 -1.01 -21.45 -11.13
N LEU A 124 -2.30 -21.20 -10.87
CA LEU A 124 -3.13 -22.07 -10.01
C LEU A 124 -3.70 -23.28 -10.77
N GLY A 125 -3.63 -23.30 -12.11
CA GLY A 125 -4.18 -24.37 -12.94
C GLY A 125 -5.65 -24.65 -12.62
N ASP A 126 -6.02 -25.93 -12.52
CA ASP A 126 -7.40 -26.35 -12.23
C ASP A 126 -7.96 -25.82 -10.92
N TYR A 127 -7.11 -25.41 -9.99
CA TYR A 127 -7.56 -24.81 -8.73
C TYR A 127 -8.22 -23.45 -8.95
N PHE A 128 -7.90 -22.72 -10.03
CA PHE A 128 -8.49 -21.42 -10.29
C PHE A 128 -10.03 -21.46 -10.35
N ASP A 129 -10.59 -22.61 -10.76
CA ASP A 129 -12.04 -22.84 -10.81
C ASP A 129 -12.60 -23.58 -9.58
N ARG A 130 -11.77 -23.81 -8.53
CA ARG A 130 -12.23 -24.32 -7.22
C ARG A 130 -12.40 -23.19 -6.23
N THR A 131 -13.19 -23.45 -5.17
CA THR A 131 -13.40 -22.47 -4.09
C THR A 131 -12.13 -22.24 -3.26
N LEU A 132 -11.94 -21.02 -2.76
CA LEU A 132 -10.75 -20.66 -1.97
C LEU A 132 -10.63 -21.46 -0.67
N ASN A 133 -11.72 -22.05 -0.16
CA ASN A 133 -11.67 -22.96 0.99
C ASN A 133 -10.78 -24.20 0.74
N SER A 134 -10.55 -24.56 -0.52
CA SER A 134 -9.67 -25.66 -0.90
C SER A 134 -8.21 -25.25 -1.15
N TYR A 135 -7.91 -23.94 -1.02
CA TYR A 135 -6.58 -23.41 -1.29
C TYR A 135 -5.65 -23.51 -0.09
N SER A 136 -4.39 -23.77 -0.34
CA SER A 136 -3.33 -23.54 0.63
C SER A 136 -3.11 -22.02 0.83
N THR A 137 -2.47 -21.65 1.94
CA THR A 137 -2.10 -20.24 2.20
C THR A 137 -1.27 -19.66 1.05
N GLY A 138 -0.32 -20.44 0.49
CA GLY A 138 0.48 -20.01 -0.66
C GLY A 138 -0.36 -19.79 -1.92
N MET A 139 -1.36 -20.64 -2.20
CA MET A 139 -2.28 -20.45 -3.32
C MET A 139 -3.13 -19.21 -3.18
N VAL A 140 -3.63 -18.92 -1.97
CA VAL A 140 -4.34 -17.67 -1.69
C VAL A 140 -3.42 -16.47 -1.92
N ALA A 141 -2.18 -16.53 -1.42
CA ALA A 141 -1.20 -15.45 -1.61
C ALA A 141 -0.88 -15.21 -3.10
N ARG A 142 -0.71 -16.27 -3.92
CA ARG A 142 -0.51 -16.15 -5.38
C ARG A 142 -1.70 -15.47 -6.05
N LEU A 143 -2.93 -15.89 -5.73
CA LEU A 143 -4.14 -15.30 -6.28
C LEU A 143 -4.23 -13.80 -5.96
N VAL A 144 -4.08 -13.46 -4.68
CA VAL A 144 -4.13 -12.08 -4.18
C VAL A 144 -3.06 -11.22 -4.84
N PHE A 145 -1.81 -11.70 -4.84
CA PHE A 145 -0.70 -11.02 -5.48
C PHE A 145 -0.99 -10.74 -6.97
N SER A 146 -1.46 -11.75 -7.70
CA SER A 146 -1.82 -11.60 -9.11
C SER A 146 -2.89 -10.52 -9.30
N MET A 147 -3.99 -10.56 -8.57
CA MET A 147 -5.04 -9.54 -8.65
C MET A 147 -4.52 -8.13 -8.36
N CYS A 148 -3.63 -7.99 -7.37
CA CYS A 148 -3.12 -6.69 -6.98
C CYS A 148 -2.10 -6.11 -7.96
N THR A 149 -1.36 -6.96 -8.68
CA THR A 149 -0.24 -6.54 -9.53
C THR A 149 -0.54 -6.51 -11.03
N HIS A 150 -1.80 -6.67 -11.44
CA HIS A 150 -2.20 -6.67 -12.86
C HIS A 150 -1.74 -5.43 -13.63
N LYS A 151 -1.94 -4.23 -13.07
CA LYS A 151 -1.52 -2.96 -13.69
C LYS A 151 -0.53 -2.23 -12.79
N THR A 152 0.42 -1.54 -13.40
CA THR A 152 1.30 -0.62 -12.70
C THR A 152 0.52 0.68 -12.44
N PRO A 153 0.38 1.10 -11.18
CA PRO A 153 -0.32 2.35 -10.83
C PRO A 153 0.59 3.57 -11.04
N GLU A 154 0.00 4.76 -11.14
CA GLU A 154 0.75 6.01 -11.09
C GLU A 154 1.32 6.28 -9.69
N ILE A 155 0.53 6.00 -8.65
CA ILE A 155 0.91 6.15 -7.25
C ILE A 155 0.80 4.79 -6.56
N LEU A 156 1.93 4.30 -6.06
CA LEU A 156 2.01 3.04 -5.32
C LEU A 156 2.28 3.31 -3.84
N LEU A 157 1.42 2.80 -2.97
CA LEU A 157 1.55 2.88 -1.51
C LEU A 157 1.75 1.48 -0.94
N ILE A 158 2.77 1.29 -0.11
CA ILE A 158 3.11 0.00 0.52
C ILE A 158 3.26 0.19 2.02
N ASP A 159 2.57 -0.63 2.81
CA ASP A 159 2.74 -0.71 4.26
C ASP A 159 3.19 -2.12 4.62
N GLU A 160 4.44 -2.26 5.04
CA GLU A 160 5.08 -3.55 5.32
C GLU A 160 4.93 -4.58 4.19
N GLY A 161 5.76 -5.56 4.12
CA GLY A 161 5.95 -6.41 2.93
C GLY A 161 4.68 -7.04 2.38
N ILE A 162 4.63 -7.14 1.08
CA ILE A 162 3.71 -8.03 0.38
C ILE A 162 3.97 -9.44 0.90
N GLY A 163 2.94 -10.04 1.49
CA GLY A 163 3.02 -11.32 2.19
C GLY A 163 3.87 -12.37 1.48
N THR A 164 4.45 -13.27 2.24
CA THR A 164 5.33 -14.33 1.74
C THR A 164 4.57 -15.22 0.76
N VAL A 165 4.93 -15.12 -0.51
CA VAL A 165 4.58 -16.12 -1.53
C VAL A 165 5.53 -17.31 -1.41
N ASP A 166 5.11 -18.50 -1.86
CA ASP A 166 5.96 -19.67 -1.84
C ASP A 166 7.22 -19.50 -2.71
N ALA A 167 8.25 -20.29 -2.41
CA ALA A 167 9.57 -20.17 -3.05
C ALA A 167 9.53 -20.32 -4.58
N TYR A 168 8.62 -21.14 -5.12
CA TYR A 168 8.48 -21.31 -6.56
C TYR A 168 7.97 -20.07 -7.28
N PHE A 169 7.02 -19.35 -6.66
CA PHE A 169 6.41 -18.15 -7.22
C PHE A 169 7.25 -16.88 -6.91
N GLN A 170 8.18 -16.98 -5.98
CA GLN A 170 8.91 -15.83 -5.42
C GLN A 170 9.70 -15.05 -6.49
N GLU A 171 10.39 -15.72 -7.38
CA GLU A 171 11.18 -15.07 -8.45
C GLU A 171 10.29 -14.26 -9.39
N LYS A 172 9.17 -14.84 -9.82
CA LYS A 172 8.18 -14.17 -10.67
C LYS A 172 7.53 -12.98 -9.98
N ALA A 173 7.21 -13.14 -8.69
CA ALA A 173 6.64 -12.07 -7.88
C ALA A 173 7.63 -10.89 -7.71
N LEU A 174 8.91 -11.18 -7.41
CA LEU A 174 9.96 -10.17 -7.29
C LEU A 174 10.19 -9.42 -8.61
N ALA A 175 10.26 -10.15 -9.74
CA ALA A 175 10.39 -9.53 -11.06
C ALA A 175 9.22 -8.57 -11.33
N ARG A 176 7.98 -8.99 -11.04
CA ARG A 176 6.79 -8.15 -11.22
C ARG A 176 6.79 -6.93 -10.29
N LEU A 177 7.21 -7.09 -9.02
CA LEU A 177 7.33 -5.98 -8.10
C LEU A 177 8.36 -4.95 -8.55
N ASN A 178 9.53 -5.41 -9.00
CA ASN A 178 10.58 -4.52 -9.52
C ASN A 178 10.08 -3.73 -10.74
N ASP A 179 9.32 -4.37 -11.64
CA ASP A 179 8.68 -3.68 -12.76
C ASP A 179 7.71 -2.59 -12.28
N ILE A 180 6.83 -2.92 -11.32
CA ILE A 180 5.88 -1.96 -10.75
C ILE A 180 6.61 -0.81 -10.03
N TYR A 181 7.62 -1.12 -9.23
CA TYR A 181 8.42 -0.10 -8.53
C TYR A 181 9.12 0.85 -9.50
N SER A 182 9.67 0.33 -10.60
CA SER A 182 10.39 1.14 -11.57
C SER A 182 9.47 2.03 -12.41
N ASN A 183 8.25 1.57 -12.68
CA ASN A 183 7.33 2.23 -13.61
C ASN A 183 6.23 3.07 -12.93
N SER A 184 6.09 3.03 -11.61
CA SER A 184 5.20 3.94 -10.89
C SER A 184 5.76 5.36 -10.87
N SER A 185 4.91 6.37 -11.05
CA SER A 185 5.32 7.79 -11.00
C SER A 185 5.71 8.21 -9.59
N ILE A 186 4.98 7.74 -8.57
CA ILE A 186 5.24 7.97 -7.16
C ILE A 186 5.26 6.63 -6.43
N LEU A 187 6.24 6.45 -5.53
CA LEU A 187 6.33 5.33 -4.63
C LEU A 187 6.44 5.81 -3.19
N VAL A 188 5.56 5.32 -2.30
CA VAL A 188 5.64 5.57 -0.86
C VAL A 188 5.62 4.23 -0.13
N ILE A 189 6.67 3.94 0.61
CA ILE A 189 6.86 2.68 1.34
C ILE A 189 7.01 2.97 2.83
N ALA A 190 6.22 2.28 3.65
CA ALA A 190 6.51 2.13 5.08
C ALA A 190 7.01 0.69 5.30
N ALA A 191 8.28 0.51 5.59
CA ALA A 191 8.87 -0.79 5.84
C ALA A 191 9.85 -0.72 7.01
N HIS A 192 10.09 -1.88 7.65
CA HIS A 192 11.13 -2.00 8.69
C HIS A 192 12.51 -2.33 8.11
N ASP A 193 12.54 -2.86 6.90
CA ASP A 193 13.80 -3.20 6.22
C ASP A 193 14.44 -1.95 5.62
N GLN A 194 15.47 -1.45 6.31
CA GLN A 194 16.23 -0.28 5.87
C GLN A 194 17.04 -0.52 4.60
N SER A 195 17.46 -1.76 4.33
CA SER A 195 18.18 -2.11 3.11
C SER A 195 17.27 -1.93 1.90
N LEU A 196 16.04 -2.43 1.99
CA LEU A 196 15.01 -2.24 0.97
C LEU A 196 14.69 -0.75 0.77
N MET A 197 14.57 0.01 1.85
CA MET A 197 14.34 1.46 1.76
C MET A 197 15.47 2.19 1.04
N ARG A 198 16.75 1.89 1.37
CA ARG A 198 17.91 2.49 0.70
C ARG A 198 17.96 2.12 -0.78
N GLN A 199 17.51 0.94 -1.14
CA GLN A 199 17.49 0.48 -2.53
C GLN A 199 16.39 1.16 -3.37
N LEU A 200 15.19 1.34 -2.80
CA LEU A 200 14.00 1.77 -3.54
C LEU A 200 13.66 3.25 -3.37
N CYS A 201 14.15 3.91 -2.31
CA CYS A 201 13.77 5.27 -1.96
C CYS A 201 14.95 6.24 -2.09
N THR A 202 14.66 7.44 -2.57
CA THR A 202 15.62 8.56 -2.64
C THR A 202 15.35 9.58 -1.53
N ARG A 203 14.10 9.67 -1.05
CA ARG A 203 13.63 10.61 -0.01
C ARG A 203 13.13 9.83 1.19
N GLY A 204 13.42 10.31 2.39
CA GLY A 204 12.98 9.73 3.65
C GLY A 204 12.20 10.73 4.47
N ILE A 205 11.06 10.30 5.02
CA ILE A 205 10.22 11.09 5.91
C ILE A 205 10.14 10.38 7.25
N VAL A 206 10.61 11.05 8.32
CA VAL A 206 10.51 10.51 9.68
C VAL A 206 9.22 10.98 10.31
N VAL A 207 8.36 10.02 10.65
CA VAL A 207 7.09 10.23 11.32
C VAL A 207 7.23 9.84 12.79
N ASN A 208 6.84 10.75 13.68
CA ASN A 208 6.89 10.56 15.11
C ASN A 208 5.66 11.17 15.78
N ASN A 209 4.89 10.38 16.52
CA ASN A 209 3.66 10.80 17.20
C ASN A 209 2.73 11.65 16.31
N GLY A 210 2.58 11.23 15.05
CA GLY A 210 1.71 11.88 14.07
C GLY A 210 2.28 13.14 13.41
N ASN A 211 3.50 13.56 13.76
CA ASN A 211 4.19 14.69 13.13
C ASN A 211 5.23 14.21 12.13
N ILE A 212 5.61 15.08 11.19
CA ILE A 212 6.80 14.89 10.35
C ILE A 212 7.94 15.63 11.06
N ASP A 213 8.89 14.86 11.62
CA ASP A 213 10.05 15.42 12.33
C ASP A 213 11.23 15.68 11.38
N PHE A 214 11.27 14.97 10.26
CA PHE A 214 12.33 15.12 9.24
C PHE A 214 11.79 14.77 7.84
N ASP A 215 12.25 15.51 6.85
CA ASP A 215 11.99 15.26 5.42
C ASP A 215 13.25 15.62 4.62
N GLY A 216 13.90 14.66 4.00
CA GLY A 216 15.16 14.85 3.30
C GLY A 216 15.58 13.61 2.53
N THR A 217 16.90 13.42 2.29
CA THR A 217 17.37 12.20 1.64
C THR A 217 17.11 10.98 2.50
N ILE A 218 16.96 9.81 1.89
CA ILE A 218 16.71 8.57 2.66
C ILE A 218 17.83 8.27 3.65
N SER A 219 19.08 8.60 3.31
CA SER A 219 20.23 8.41 4.19
C SER A 219 20.15 9.32 5.41
N ASP A 220 19.95 10.62 5.20
CA ASP A 220 19.86 11.59 6.30
C ASP A 220 18.65 11.29 7.21
N ALA A 221 17.54 10.86 6.65
CA ALA A 221 16.35 10.48 7.41
C ALA A 221 16.59 9.25 8.31
N LEU A 222 17.32 8.25 7.80
CA LEU A 222 17.70 7.08 8.60
C LEU A 222 18.69 7.46 9.71
N ASP A 223 19.66 8.32 9.43
CA ASP A 223 20.63 8.80 10.40
C ASP A 223 19.95 9.65 11.48
N PHE A 224 19.03 10.54 11.09
CA PHE A 224 18.19 11.30 12.02
C PHE A 224 17.37 10.37 12.93
N TYR A 225 16.71 9.35 12.36
CA TYR A 225 15.93 8.39 13.13
C TYR A 225 16.76 7.59 14.14
N HIS A 226 18.03 7.28 13.81
CA HIS A 226 18.92 6.58 14.72
C HIS A 226 19.48 7.48 15.81
N SER A 227 19.74 8.75 15.53
CA SER A 227 20.22 9.72 16.52
C SER A 227 19.15 10.17 17.52
N ALA A 228 17.87 10.05 17.18
CA ALA A 228 16.73 10.42 18.01
C ALA A 228 16.23 9.28 18.94
N LYS A 229 16.88 8.13 18.92
CA LYS A 229 16.58 6.96 19.81
C LYS A 229 17.29 7.10 21.14
#